data_3d8b6716a52b9143ada71f9c4352d3bb
#
_entry.id   3d8b6716a52b9143ada71f9c4352d3bb
#
_cell.length_a   1.000
_cell.length_b   1.000
_cell.length_c   1.000
_cell.angle_alpha   90.00
_cell.angle_beta   90.00
_cell.angle_gamma   90.00
#
_symmetry.space_group_name_H-M   'P 1'
#
loop_
_entity.id
_entity.type
_entity.pdbx_description
1 polymer ?
#
loop_
_entity_poly.entity_id
_entity_poly.type
_entity_poly.pdbx_seq_one_letter_code
_entity_poly.pdbx_strand_id
1 'polypeptide(L)'
;IFFRELDMPRPDFDLECSGETDAEISVQLIPKLYNLLLKIKPECVVFLGDTNTTSGCIAAAQLDIPIIHVEGCWHSYDWRMPEEKFRTMIDHLSDVIYTYEEEYKLRGIAEGLNPKNIVVVRNPIVIRAIFSLLKKILKKMNTI
;
A
#
# COMPACT_ATOMS: atom_id res chain seq x y z
N ILE A 1 15.73 -7.09 10.01
CA ILE A 1 15.19 -8.00 11.05
C ILE A 1 13.89 -8.60 10.54
N PHE A 2 12.86 -7.84 10.22
CA PHE A 2 11.52 -8.32 9.83
C PHE A 2 11.48 -9.31 8.67
N PHE A 3 12.24 -9.11 7.61
CA PHE A 3 12.26 -10.03 6.45
C PHE A 3 12.66 -11.46 6.85
N ARG A 4 13.61 -11.61 7.78
CA ARG A 4 14.03 -12.94 8.27
C ARG A 4 13.02 -13.57 9.21
N GLU A 5 12.45 -12.79 10.12
CA GLU A 5 11.49 -13.28 11.13
C GLU A 5 10.16 -13.71 10.51
N LEU A 6 9.76 -13.07 9.40
CA LEU A 6 8.53 -13.35 8.67
C LEU A 6 8.73 -14.29 7.48
N ASP A 7 9.95 -14.81 7.28
CA ASP A 7 10.33 -15.65 6.14
C ASP A 7 9.96 -15.00 4.79
N MET A 8 10.20 -13.69 4.69
CA MET A 8 9.95 -12.91 3.49
C MET A 8 11.17 -12.91 2.58
N PRO A 9 10.98 -12.94 1.24
CA PRO A 9 12.08 -12.79 0.31
C PRO A 9 12.74 -11.41 0.48
N ARG A 10 14.03 -11.34 0.17
CA ARG A 10 14.73 -10.06 0.16
C ARG A 10 14.23 -9.19 -0.97
N PRO A 11 14.21 -7.85 -0.81
CA PRO A 11 13.94 -6.93 -1.91
C PRO A 11 14.95 -7.13 -3.04
N ASP A 12 14.49 -7.07 -4.29
CA ASP A 12 15.36 -7.11 -5.47
C ASP A 12 16.13 -5.80 -5.65
N PHE A 13 15.54 -4.68 -5.19
CA PHE A 13 16.12 -3.34 -5.27
C PHE A 13 15.99 -2.62 -3.94
N ASP A 14 17.05 -1.93 -3.55
CA ASP A 14 17.06 -0.98 -2.45
C ASP A 14 17.37 0.41 -3.03
N LEU A 15 16.46 1.36 -2.85
CA LEU A 15 16.62 2.71 -3.35
C LEU A 15 17.45 3.60 -2.42
N GLU A 16 17.81 3.09 -1.25
CA GLU A 16 18.69 3.78 -0.29
C GLU A 16 18.24 5.24 -0.03
N CYS A 17 16.93 5.43 0.20
CA CYS A 17 16.37 6.72 0.57
C CYS A 17 16.43 6.89 2.08
N SER A 18 16.97 8.02 2.53
CA SER A 18 17.08 8.35 3.95
C SER A 18 16.91 9.84 4.17
N GLY A 19 16.35 10.23 5.30
CA GLY A 19 16.14 11.62 5.66
C GLY A 19 15.48 11.72 7.03
N GLU A 20 15.50 12.92 7.60
CA GLU A 20 14.84 13.23 8.87
C GLU A 20 13.36 13.63 8.66
N THR A 21 13.00 13.98 7.45
CA THR A 21 11.65 14.42 7.06
C THR A 21 11.10 13.62 5.89
N ASP A 22 9.78 13.53 5.80
CA ASP A 22 9.09 12.90 4.67
C ASP A 22 9.41 13.58 3.34
N ALA A 23 9.63 14.90 3.36
CA ALA A 23 10.01 15.66 2.19
C ALA A 23 11.39 15.24 1.65
N GLU A 24 12.38 15.08 2.53
CA GLU A 24 13.73 14.63 2.15
C GLU A 24 13.72 13.22 1.57
N ILE A 25 12.91 12.33 2.13
CA ILE A 25 12.74 10.96 1.61
C ILE A 25 12.03 11.01 0.25
N SER A 26 10.95 11.76 0.12
CA SER A 26 10.17 11.86 -1.12
C SER A 26 10.99 12.44 -2.28
N VAL A 27 11.80 13.48 -2.03
CA VAL A 27 12.69 14.09 -3.04
C VAL A 27 13.73 13.11 -3.57
N GLN A 28 14.19 12.17 -2.75
CA GLN A 28 15.12 11.12 -3.18
C GLN A 28 14.39 9.96 -3.87
N LEU A 29 13.23 9.55 -3.32
CA LEU A 29 12.48 8.39 -3.78
C LEU A 29 11.95 8.57 -5.21
N ILE A 30 11.28 9.70 -5.48
CA ILE A 30 10.61 9.93 -6.75
C ILE A 30 11.57 9.77 -7.96
N PRO A 31 12.71 10.46 -8.04
CA PRO A 31 13.61 10.32 -9.20
C PRO A 31 14.31 8.95 -9.24
N LYS A 32 14.64 8.35 -8.10
CA LYS A 32 15.24 7.01 -8.06
C LYS A 32 14.26 5.94 -8.55
N LEU A 33 13.01 6.01 -8.09
CA LEU A 33 11.96 5.09 -8.53
C LEU A 33 11.63 5.31 -10.00
N TYR A 34 11.51 6.55 -10.46
CA TYR A 34 11.29 6.87 -11.87
C TYR A 34 12.33 6.19 -12.79
N ASN A 35 13.62 6.33 -12.46
CA ASN A 35 14.70 5.71 -13.23
C ASN A 35 14.66 4.18 -13.16
N LEU A 36 14.29 3.61 -12.00
CA LEU A 36 14.11 2.17 -11.86
C LEU A 36 12.95 1.67 -12.73
N LEU A 37 11.80 2.34 -12.70
CA LEU A 37 10.62 1.98 -13.49
C LEU A 37 10.88 2.05 -14.99
N LEU A 38 11.62 3.06 -15.47
CA LEU A 38 12.07 3.13 -16.87
C LEU A 38 12.90 1.91 -17.28
N LYS A 39 13.70 1.39 -16.35
CA LYS A 39 14.58 0.24 -16.59
C LYS A 39 13.83 -1.08 -16.59
N ILE A 40 12.97 -1.31 -15.57
CA ILE A 40 12.30 -2.61 -15.37
C ILE A 40 10.99 -2.73 -16.15
N LYS A 41 10.34 -1.60 -16.46
CA LYS A 41 9.10 -1.52 -17.23
C LYS A 41 8.00 -2.48 -16.73
N PRO A 42 7.58 -2.38 -15.48
CA PRO A 42 6.59 -3.28 -14.90
C PRO A 42 5.21 -3.02 -15.54
N GLU A 43 4.34 -4.03 -15.53
CA GLU A 43 2.95 -3.91 -16.00
C GLU A 43 2.09 -3.06 -15.04
N CYS A 44 2.44 -3.03 -13.76
CA CYS A 44 1.82 -2.17 -12.75
C CYS A 44 2.75 -1.97 -11.56
N VAL A 45 2.45 -0.98 -10.73
CA VAL A 45 3.14 -0.75 -9.44
C VAL A 45 2.13 -0.87 -8.32
N VAL A 46 2.47 -1.65 -7.29
CA VAL A 46 1.62 -1.84 -6.11
C VAL A 46 2.22 -1.07 -4.93
N PHE A 47 1.40 -0.22 -4.31
CA PHE A 47 1.74 0.47 -3.08
C PHE A 47 0.88 -0.04 -1.94
N LEU A 48 1.43 -0.08 -0.74
CA LEU A 48 0.75 -0.50 0.48
C LEU A 48 0.75 0.61 1.52
N GLY A 49 -0.43 0.94 2.02
CA GLY A 49 -0.60 1.90 3.12
C GLY A 49 -0.40 3.35 2.69
N ASP A 50 0.02 4.18 3.63
CA ASP A 50 -0.01 5.63 3.55
C ASP A 50 1.29 6.33 3.99
N THR A 51 2.38 5.59 4.09
CA THR A 51 3.67 6.15 4.49
C THR A 51 4.28 7.01 3.36
N ASN A 52 5.37 7.71 3.65
CA ASN A 52 6.10 8.54 2.69
C ASN A 52 6.53 7.79 1.42
N THR A 53 6.63 6.45 1.47
CA THR A 53 6.94 5.62 0.29
C THR A 53 5.86 5.71 -0.79
N THR A 54 4.62 6.05 -0.44
CA THR A 54 3.55 6.25 -1.42
C THR A 54 3.76 7.48 -2.29
N SER A 55 4.63 8.42 -1.91
CA SER A 55 5.04 9.53 -2.78
C SER A 55 5.67 9.05 -4.10
N GLY A 56 6.17 7.82 -4.12
CA GLY A 56 6.65 7.15 -5.34
C GLY A 56 5.57 6.96 -6.40
N CYS A 57 4.28 7.04 -6.07
CA CYS A 57 3.19 6.95 -7.04
C CYS A 57 3.28 8.04 -8.12
N ILE A 58 3.85 9.20 -7.79
CA ILE A 58 4.11 10.28 -8.75
C ILE A 58 5.01 9.77 -9.88
N ALA A 59 6.04 9.00 -9.58
CA ALA A 59 6.93 8.44 -10.60
C ALA A 59 6.21 7.46 -11.53
N ALA A 60 5.34 6.60 -11.00
CA ALA A 60 4.53 5.68 -11.78
C ALA A 60 3.52 6.42 -12.66
N ALA A 61 2.81 7.41 -12.09
CA ALA A 61 1.85 8.24 -12.82
C ALA A 61 2.50 9.02 -13.97
N GLN A 62 3.71 9.54 -13.80
CA GLN A 62 4.44 10.24 -14.87
C GLN A 62 4.88 9.34 -16.02
N LEU A 63 4.90 8.04 -15.81
CA LEU A 63 5.27 7.02 -16.81
C LEU A 63 4.04 6.29 -17.37
N ASP A 64 2.83 6.71 -17.03
CA ASP A 64 1.57 6.04 -17.38
C ASP A 64 1.55 4.54 -17.00
N ILE A 65 2.27 4.19 -15.91
CA ILE A 65 2.26 2.82 -15.39
C ILE A 65 1.10 2.68 -14.41
N PRO A 66 0.22 1.68 -14.60
CA PRO A 66 -0.94 1.46 -13.73
C PRO A 66 -0.56 1.34 -12.26
N ILE A 67 -1.29 2.05 -11.39
CA ILE A 67 -1.07 2.09 -9.95
C ILE A 67 -2.17 1.31 -9.24
N ILE A 68 -1.74 0.38 -8.38
CA ILE A 68 -2.60 -0.36 -7.48
C ILE A 68 -2.30 0.09 -6.06
N HIS A 69 -3.30 0.61 -5.36
CA HIS A 69 -3.17 0.98 -3.95
C HIS A 69 -3.86 -0.05 -3.05
N VAL A 70 -3.13 -0.64 -2.14
CA VAL A 70 -3.65 -1.55 -1.12
C VAL A 70 -3.75 -0.81 0.20
N GLU A 71 -4.87 -0.94 0.89
CA GLU A 71 -5.24 -0.21 2.11
C GLU A 71 -5.70 1.24 1.83
N GLY A 72 -6.29 1.46 0.65
CA GLY A 72 -6.80 2.77 0.26
C GLY A 72 -8.16 3.12 0.90
N CYS A 73 -8.53 4.38 0.79
CA CYS A 73 -9.77 4.97 1.30
C CYS A 73 -9.96 4.86 2.83
N TRP A 74 -8.95 4.47 3.58
CA TRP A 74 -9.02 4.37 5.05
C TRP A 74 -8.68 5.71 5.70
N HIS A 75 -9.47 6.74 5.38
CA HIS A 75 -9.25 8.12 5.82
C HIS A 75 -9.59 8.35 7.29
N SER A 76 -8.68 9.06 7.98
CA SER A 76 -8.90 9.62 9.31
C SER A 76 -9.51 11.01 9.27
N TYR A 77 -9.37 11.72 8.12
CA TYR A 77 -9.69 13.14 7.91
C TYR A 77 -8.93 14.09 8.84
N ASP A 78 -7.88 13.63 9.49
CA ASP A 78 -7.00 14.48 10.29
C ASP A 78 -5.83 15.00 9.47
N TRP A 79 -6.01 16.18 8.89
CA TRP A 79 -5.00 16.83 8.04
C TRP A 79 -3.71 17.24 8.77
N ARG A 80 -3.62 17.06 10.09
CA ARG A 80 -2.36 17.20 10.84
C ARG A 80 -1.43 16.02 10.59
N MET A 81 -1.99 14.87 10.19
CA MET A 81 -1.25 13.65 9.89
C MET A 81 -0.70 13.71 8.45
N PRO A 82 0.63 13.54 8.26
CA PRO A 82 1.20 13.43 6.92
C PRO A 82 0.65 12.24 6.13
N GLU A 83 0.39 11.13 6.80
CA GLU A 83 -0.16 9.89 6.23
C GLU A 83 -1.50 10.14 5.52
N GLU A 84 -2.37 10.99 6.09
CA GLU A 84 -3.65 11.33 5.48
C GLU A 84 -3.49 12.03 4.14
N LYS A 85 -2.48 12.90 4.03
CA LYS A 85 -2.15 13.60 2.78
C LYS A 85 -1.59 12.64 1.74
N PHE A 86 -0.71 11.73 2.15
CA PHE A 86 -0.16 10.70 1.27
C PHE A 86 -1.25 9.76 0.78
N ARG A 87 -2.15 9.32 1.64
CA ARG A 87 -3.30 8.47 1.30
C ARG A 87 -4.21 9.16 0.28
N THR A 88 -4.61 10.38 0.54
CA THR A 88 -5.43 11.16 -0.39
C THR A 88 -4.77 11.28 -1.76
N MET A 89 -3.49 11.59 -1.80
CA MET A 89 -2.75 11.71 -3.05
C MET A 89 -2.72 10.41 -3.85
N ILE A 90 -2.35 9.30 -3.21
CA ILE A 90 -2.23 8.02 -3.92
C ILE A 90 -3.59 7.44 -4.30
N ASP A 91 -4.63 7.61 -3.49
CA ASP A 91 -5.98 7.18 -3.83
C ASP A 91 -6.47 7.83 -5.14
N HIS A 92 -6.19 9.14 -5.31
CA HIS A 92 -6.57 9.87 -6.53
C HIS A 92 -5.68 9.57 -7.75
N LEU A 93 -4.49 9.01 -7.57
CA LEU A 93 -3.59 8.62 -8.66
C LEU A 93 -3.73 7.14 -9.02
N SER A 94 -4.51 6.36 -8.27
CA SER A 94 -4.59 4.91 -8.45
C SER A 94 -5.65 4.50 -9.46
N ASP A 95 -5.30 3.53 -10.31
CA ASP A 95 -6.21 2.88 -11.24
C ASP A 95 -7.08 1.83 -10.54
N VAL A 96 -6.53 1.17 -9.51
CA VAL A 96 -7.25 0.19 -8.69
C VAL A 96 -6.92 0.44 -7.21
N ILE A 97 -7.95 0.47 -6.38
CA ILE A 97 -7.84 0.66 -4.94
C ILE A 97 -8.44 -0.57 -4.24
N TYR A 98 -7.63 -1.27 -3.46
CA TYR A 98 -8.10 -2.30 -2.56
C TYR A 98 -8.33 -1.70 -1.18
N THR A 99 -9.55 -1.81 -0.69
CA THR A 99 -9.95 -1.36 0.65
C THR A 99 -10.49 -2.52 1.48
N TYR A 100 -10.52 -2.38 2.81
CA TYR A 100 -10.86 -3.51 3.67
C TYR A 100 -12.34 -3.62 3.99
N GLU A 101 -13.08 -2.52 3.95
CA GLU A 101 -14.48 -2.45 4.36
C GLU A 101 -15.32 -1.64 3.37
N GLU A 102 -16.62 -1.94 3.30
CA GLU A 102 -17.56 -1.20 2.47
C GLU A 102 -17.66 0.28 2.86
N GLU A 103 -17.53 0.58 4.15
CA GLU A 103 -17.51 1.95 4.66
C GLU A 103 -16.39 2.78 4.02
N TYR A 104 -15.18 2.21 3.89
CA TYR A 104 -14.06 2.91 3.26
C TYR A 104 -14.28 3.11 1.77
N LYS A 105 -14.89 2.14 1.08
CA LYS A 105 -15.31 2.33 -0.31
C LYS A 105 -16.29 3.49 -0.45
N LEU A 106 -17.26 3.59 0.44
CA LEU A 106 -18.22 4.70 0.42
C LEU A 106 -17.54 6.06 0.67
N ARG A 107 -16.51 6.11 1.52
CA ARG A 107 -15.69 7.31 1.74
C ARG A 107 -14.97 7.72 0.46
N GLY A 108 -14.27 6.80 -0.20
CA GLY A 108 -13.62 7.09 -1.47
C GLY A 108 -14.58 7.58 -2.56
N ILE A 109 -15.80 7.01 -2.64
CA ILE A 109 -16.83 7.46 -3.56
C ILE A 109 -17.28 8.90 -3.22
N ALA A 110 -17.43 9.21 -1.93
CA ALA A 110 -17.79 10.55 -1.48
C ALA A 110 -16.72 11.60 -1.81
N GLU A 111 -15.45 11.19 -1.90
CA GLU A 111 -14.32 12.02 -2.33
C GLU A 111 -14.21 12.16 -3.85
N GLY A 112 -15.08 11.50 -4.61
CA GLY A 112 -15.13 11.60 -6.07
C GLY A 112 -14.37 10.48 -6.81
N LEU A 113 -13.89 9.46 -6.11
CA LEU A 113 -13.24 8.32 -6.75
C LEU A 113 -14.27 7.46 -7.51
N ASN A 114 -13.84 6.87 -8.62
CA ASN A 114 -14.70 6.00 -9.41
C ASN A 114 -15.02 4.70 -8.65
N PRO A 115 -16.31 4.39 -8.38
CA PRO A 115 -16.69 3.17 -7.65
C PRO A 115 -16.20 1.87 -8.27
N LYS A 116 -15.96 1.86 -9.59
CA LYS A 116 -15.47 0.69 -10.33
C LYS A 116 -14.00 0.38 -10.04
N ASN A 117 -13.24 1.40 -9.63
CA ASN A 117 -11.83 1.25 -9.31
C ASN A 117 -11.61 0.82 -7.85
N ILE A 118 -12.65 0.86 -7.01
CA ILE A 118 -12.54 0.51 -5.58
C ILE A 118 -13.08 -0.90 -5.34
N VAL A 119 -12.20 -1.80 -4.94
CA VAL A 119 -12.48 -3.20 -4.67
C VAL A 119 -12.39 -3.47 -3.17
N VAL A 120 -13.48 -3.94 -2.58
CA VAL A 120 -13.47 -4.30 -1.16
C VAL A 120 -12.90 -5.71 -0.99
N VAL A 121 -11.82 -5.82 -0.24
CA VAL A 121 -11.18 -7.07 0.14
C VAL A 121 -11.07 -7.11 1.65
N ARG A 122 -11.41 -8.23 2.26
CA ARG A 122 -11.26 -8.36 3.73
C ARG A 122 -9.78 -8.25 4.10
N ASN A 123 -9.50 -7.61 5.24
CA ASN A 123 -8.14 -7.39 5.70
C ASN A 123 -7.34 -8.72 5.76
N PRO A 124 -6.33 -8.93 4.91
CA PRO A 124 -5.62 -10.20 4.79
C PRO A 124 -4.81 -10.54 6.05
N ILE A 125 -4.39 -9.53 6.82
CA ILE A 125 -3.66 -9.73 8.07
C ILE A 125 -4.59 -10.37 9.11
N VAL A 126 -5.81 -9.87 9.25
CA VAL A 126 -6.83 -10.42 10.16
C VAL A 126 -7.21 -11.83 9.73
N ILE A 127 -7.46 -12.05 8.43
CA ILE A 127 -7.78 -13.37 7.90
C ILE A 127 -6.65 -14.36 8.17
N ARG A 128 -5.39 -13.98 7.91
CA ARG A 128 -4.22 -14.84 8.16
C ARG A 128 -4.06 -15.16 9.66
N ALA A 129 -4.31 -14.19 10.55
CA ALA A 129 -4.27 -14.39 11.99
C ALA A 129 -5.35 -15.39 12.45
N ILE A 130 -6.58 -15.25 11.93
CA ILE A 130 -7.70 -16.18 12.21
C ILE A 130 -7.34 -17.59 11.73
N PHE A 131 -6.86 -17.76 10.49
CA PHE A 131 -6.45 -19.08 9.98
C PHE A 131 -5.31 -19.70 10.77
N SER A 132 -4.33 -18.91 11.22
CA SER A 132 -3.24 -19.38 12.07
C SER A 132 -3.76 -19.86 13.43
N LEU A 133 -4.69 -19.11 14.03
CA LEU A 133 -5.32 -19.48 15.30
C LEU A 133 -6.14 -20.77 15.17
N LEU A 134 -6.96 -20.87 14.12
CA LEU A 134 -7.75 -22.07 13.83
C LEU A 134 -6.87 -23.31 13.63
N LYS A 135 -5.76 -23.19 12.89
CA LYS A 135 -4.79 -24.29 12.73
C LYS A 135 -4.20 -24.75 14.08
N LYS A 136 -3.87 -23.81 14.97
CA LYS A 136 -3.35 -24.13 16.31
C LYS A 136 -4.41 -24.86 17.17
N ILE A 137 -5.67 -24.42 17.12
CA ILE A 137 -6.79 -25.04 17.84
C ILE A 137 -7.02 -26.46 17.33
N LEU A 138 -7.14 -26.66 16.03
CA LEU A 138 -7.34 -27.96 15.40
C LEU A 138 -6.20 -28.94 15.72
N LYS A 139 -4.95 -28.47 15.69
CA LYS A 139 -3.80 -29.29 16.08
C LYS A 139 -3.90 -29.75 17.54
N LYS A 140 -4.38 -28.92 18.44
CA LYS A 140 -4.54 -29.22 19.87
C LYS A 140 -5.68 -30.22 20.11
N MET A 141 -6.75 -30.15 19.31
CA MET A 141 -7.89 -31.08 19.38
C MET A 141 -7.53 -32.50 18.88
N ASN A 142 -6.64 -32.61 17.88
CA ASN A 142 -6.20 -33.91 17.35
C ASN A 142 -5.09 -34.58 18.16
N THR A 143 -4.69 -34.01 19.31
CA THR A 143 -3.64 -34.52 20.20
C THR A 143 -4.24 -35.09 21.50
N ILE A 144 -5.56 -35.15 21.59
CA ILE A 144 -6.34 -35.85 22.65
C ILE A 144 -6.90 -37.13 22.04
#